data_b30d1dc482365065021946d954e86f81
#
_entry.id   b30d1dc482365065021946d954e86f81
#
_cell.length_a   1.000
_cell.length_b   1.000
_cell.length_c   1.000
_cell.angle_alpha   90.00
_cell.angle_beta   90.00
_cell.angle_gamma   90.00
#
_symmetry.space_group_name_H-M   'P 1'
#
loop_
_entity.id
_entity.type
_entity.pdbx_description
1 polymer ?
#
loop_
_entity_poly.entity_id
_entity_poly.type
_entity_poly.pdbx_seq_one_letter_code
_entity_poly.pdbx_strand_id
1 'polypeptide(L)'
;NHLMSRIHDNINSNENKTKKIELFISEFCKDIKILFIDELHIFNIVDALLIKKVFHILEEQNIFIMTSSNFQPNDLYKNGLQRADFLPFIQHIKESYDVINVPSETDYRRLTLNQSKTYFTPINKDTEEEFNSLFNRLVDINNLTTKKIEIKSREIHFAKCSANVAYCTFDFICNANLAHDDYANIAKEFKLIFIEKIPKMTNDYSDQCRRFISLIDMLYENKCSVVILAENPISSLCQISNLSKEFERTASRLYEMTIIQSS
;
A
#
# COMPACT_ATOMS: atom_id res chain seq x y z
N ASN A 1 9.47 -9.24 0.54
CA ASN A 1 10.39 -8.36 -0.21
C ASN A 1 11.79 -8.22 0.40
N HIS A 2 11.98 -8.50 1.69
CA HIS A 2 13.30 -8.43 2.34
C HIS A 2 14.31 -9.45 1.73
N LEU A 3 13.87 -10.65 1.35
CA LEU A 3 14.73 -11.65 0.69
C LEU A 3 15.20 -11.17 -0.70
N MET A 4 14.29 -10.63 -1.52
CA MET A 4 14.62 -10.12 -2.86
C MET A 4 15.59 -8.94 -2.80
N SER A 5 15.38 -7.99 -1.86
CA SER A 5 16.31 -6.88 -1.63
C SER A 5 17.71 -7.38 -1.25
N ARG A 6 17.82 -8.31 -0.30
CA ARG A 6 19.13 -8.88 0.09
C ARG A 6 19.82 -9.65 -1.03
N ILE A 7 19.06 -10.30 -1.90
CA ILE A 7 19.62 -10.98 -3.09
C ILE A 7 20.12 -9.93 -4.08
N HIS A 8 19.36 -8.85 -4.34
CA HIS A 8 19.80 -7.75 -5.21
C HIS A 8 21.08 -7.07 -4.70
N ASP A 9 21.17 -6.80 -3.39
CA ASP A 9 22.34 -6.18 -2.79
C ASP A 9 23.63 -7.02 -2.93
N ASN A 10 23.48 -8.35 -2.92
CA ASN A 10 24.60 -9.28 -3.10
C ASN A 10 25.03 -9.54 -4.56
N ILE A 11 24.20 -9.16 -5.55
CA ILE A 11 24.45 -9.39 -6.98
C ILE A 11 25.31 -8.29 -7.64
N ASN A 12 25.48 -7.13 -6.99
CA ASN A 12 26.11 -5.93 -7.59
C ASN A 12 27.62 -6.03 -7.86
N SER A 13 28.28 -7.18 -7.72
CA SER A 13 29.68 -7.39 -8.10
C SER A 13 29.79 -8.28 -9.35
N ASN A 14 30.46 -7.76 -10.38
CA ASN A 14 30.72 -8.43 -11.66
C ASN A 14 31.56 -9.70 -11.46
N GLU A 15 30.97 -10.86 -11.61
CA GLU A 15 31.46 -12.17 -12.00
C GLU A 15 30.60 -13.30 -11.38
N ASN A 16 30.10 -14.22 -12.21
CA ASN A 16 29.34 -15.43 -11.80
C ASN A 16 28.09 -15.20 -10.92
N LYS A 17 27.22 -14.28 -11.32
CA LYS A 17 25.96 -13.94 -10.61
C LYS A 17 25.14 -15.16 -10.21
N THR A 18 25.07 -16.15 -11.08
CA THR A 18 24.30 -17.38 -10.86
C THR A 18 24.79 -18.18 -9.66
N LYS A 19 26.09 -18.40 -9.59
CA LYS A 19 26.73 -19.20 -8.53
C LYS A 19 26.70 -18.50 -7.18
N LYS A 20 26.76 -17.16 -7.16
CA LYS A 20 26.63 -16.36 -5.94
C LYS A 20 25.22 -16.41 -5.35
N ILE A 21 24.19 -16.39 -6.21
CA ILE A 21 22.80 -16.55 -5.78
C ILE A 21 22.60 -17.92 -5.15
N GLU A 22 23.11 -18.98 -5.77
CA GLU A 22 23.03 -20.35 -5.23
C GLU A 22 23.70 -20.48 -3.88
N LEU A 23 24.91 -19.97 -3.75
CA LEU A 23 25.65 -19.98 -2.49
C LEU A 23 24.94 -19.18 -1.39
N PHE A 24 24.47 -17.97 -1.73
CA PHE A 24 23.74 -17.13 -0.77
C PHE A 24 22.45 -17.81 -0.27
N ILE A 25 21.64 -18.37 -1.19
CA ILE A 25 20.40 -19.04 -0.83
C ILE A 25 20.71 -20.30 -0.02
N SER A 26 21.70 -21.08 -0.42
CA SER A 26 22.10 -22.29 0.29
C SER A 26 22.60 -22.00 1.71
N GLU A 27 23.36 -20.94 1.91
CA GLU A 27 23.81 -20.51 3.22
C GLU A 27 22.66 -19.93 4.05
N PHE A 28 21.81 -19.10 3.44
CA PHE A 28 20.64 -18.53 4.11
C PHE A 28 19.66 -19.61 4.59
N CYS A 29 19.51 -20.69 3.83
CA CYS A 29 18.55 -21.75 4.08
C CYS A 29 19.11 -22.96 4.84
N LYS A 30 20.38 -22.94 5.23
CA LYS A 30 21.09 -24.10 5.81
C LYS A 30 20.37 -24.79 6.98
N ASP A 31 19.66 -23.98 7.80
CA ASP A 31 18.93 -24.47 8.97
C ASP A 31 17.40 -24.27 8.86
N ILE A 32 16.94 -23.89 7.65
CA ILE A 32 15.53 -23.59 7.39
C ILE A 32 14.87 -24.79 6.73
N LYS A 33 13.76 -25.26 7.28
CA LYS A 33 12.93 -26.32 6.67
C LYS A 33 11.68 -25.76 6.00
N ILE A 34 11.25 -24.58 6.40
CA ILE A 34 10.05 -23.91 5.88
C ILE A 34 10.41 -22.46 5.59
N LEU A 35 10.15 -22.01 4.38
CA LEU A 35 10.30 -20.61 4.01
C LEU A 35 8.94 -20.03 3.62
N PHE A 36 8.53 -18.97 4.31
CA PHE A 36 7.34 -18.21 3.98
C PHE A 36 7.72 -16.93 3.22
N ILE A 37 7.16 -16.78 2.01
CA ILE A 37 7.33 -15.58 1.16
C ILE A 37 5.99 -14.85 1.12
N ASP A 38 5.91 -13.73 1.82
CA ASP A 38 4.70 -12.93 1.87
C ASP A 38 4.63 -11.93 0.70
N GLU A 39 3.41 -11.73 0.19
CA GLU A 39 3.12 -10.81 -0.92
C GLU A 39 4.02 -11.04 -2.15
N LEU A 40 4.03 -12.28 -2.66
CA LEU A 40 4.78 -12.59 -3.88
C LEU A 40 4.27 -11.74 -5.04
N HIS A 41 5.10 -10.82 -5.48
CA HIS A 41 4.84 -9.90 -6.58
C HIS A 41 6.05 -9.83 -7.52
N ILE A 42 5.81 -9.80 -8.81
CA ILE A 42 6.85 -9.78 -9.85
C ILE A 42 6.62 -8.57 -10.74
N PHE A 43 7.50 -7.58 -10.62
CA PHE A 43 7.36 -6.31 -11.31
C PHE A 43 8.08 -6.25 -12.66
N ASN A 44 9.20 -6.96 -12.79
CA ASN A 44 10.07 -6.87 -13.94
C ASN A 44 10.70 -8.22 -14.30
N ILE A 45 11.40 -8.27 -15.44
CA ILE A 45 12.01 -9.51 -15.95
C ILE A 45 13.10 -10.06 -15.02
N VAL A 46 13.84 -9.18 -14.32
CA VAL A 46 14.91 -9.60 -13.41
C VAL A 46 14.31 -10.33 -12.22
N ASP A 47 13.22 -9.80 -11.64
CA ASP A 47 12.48 -10.46 -10.57
C ASP A 47 11.89 -11.79 -11.02
N ALA A 48 11.35 -11.86 -12.25
CA ALA A 48 10.81 -13.10 -12.82
C ALA A 48 11.88 -14.21 -12.95
N LEU A 49 13.05 -13.86 -13.43
CA LEU A 49 14.16 -14.81 -13.56
C LEU A 49 14.70 -15.23 -12.18
N LEU A 50 14.78 -14.27 -11.27
CA LEU A 50 15.31 -14.50 -9.94
C LEU A 50 14.39 -15.40 -9.10
N ILE A 51 13.08 -15.14 -9.09
CA ILE A 51 12.13 -15.94 -8.33
C ILE A 51 12.05 -17.38 -8.82
N LYS A 52 12.07 -17.59 -10.15
CA LYS A 52 12.15 -18.91 -10.75
C LYS A 52 13.37 -19.69 -10.23
N LYS A 53 14.52 -19.02 -10.17
CA LYS A 53 15.75 -19.64 -9.68
C LYS A 53 15.71 -19.90 -8.17
N VAL A 54 15.18 -18.98 -7.39
CA VAL A 54 15.01 -19.13 -5.93
C VAL A 54 14.15 -20.37 -5.62
N PHE A 55 13.00 -20.52 -6.28
CA PHE A 55 12.13 -21.67 -6.07
C PHE A 55 12.85 -22.98 -6.41
N HIS A 56 13.53 -23.04 -7.54
CA HIS A 56 14.30 -24.22 -7.94
C HIS A 56 15.34 -24.65 -6.90
N ILE A 57 16.13 -23.70 -6.37
CA ILE A 57 17.15 -23.99 -5.36
C ILE A 57 16.51 -24.48 -4.04
N LEU A 58 15.39 -23.85 -3.63
CA LEU A 58 14.68 -24.24 -2.41
C LEU A 58 14.10 -25.65 -2.52
N GLU A 59 13.56 -26.00 -3.67
CA GLU A 59 13.04 -27.35 -3.97
C GLU A 59 14.16 -28.41 -3.96
N GLU A 60 15.29 -28.12 -4.59
CA GLU A 60 16.47 -29.02 -4.57
C GLU A 60 16.98 -29.28 -3.15
N GLN A 61 16.80 -28.31 -2.24
CA GLN A 61 17.18 -28.45 -0.83
C GLN A 61 16.06 -29.02 0.04
N ASN A 62 14.95 -29.45 -0.55
CA ASN A 62 13.78 -29.96 0.16
C ASN A 62 13.22 -29.00 1.22
N ILE A 63 13.24 -27.71 0.93
CA ILE A 63 12.66 -26.68 1.78
C ILE A 63 11.18 -26.53 1.43
N PHE A 64 10.32 -26.61 2.42
CA PHE A 64 8.89 -26.37 2.22
C PHE A 64 8.65 -24.88 1.97
N ILE A 65 8.07 -24.56 0.81
CA ILE A 65 7.78 -23.19 0.40
C ILE A 65 6.30 -22.90 0.63
N MET A 66 6.03 -21.85 1.40
CA MET A 66 4.71 -21.25 1.53
C MET A 66 4.76 -19.82 1.02
N THR A 67 3.81 -19.42 0.20
CA THR A 67 3.76 -18.05 -0.30
C THR A 67 2.35 -17.50 -0.31
N SER A 68 2.18 -16.23 0.02
CA SER A 68 0.95 -15.48 -0.23
C SER A 68 1.12 -14.58 -1.46
N SER A 69 0.04 -14.35 -2.19
CA SER A 69 0.01 -13.42 -3.32
C SER A 69 -1.38 -12.83 -3.51
N ASN A 70 -1.45 -11.58 -3.94
CA ASN A 70 -2.69 -10.93 -4.38
C ASN A 70 -3.07 -11.31 -5.82
N PHE A 71 -2.26 -12.14 -6.47
CA PHE A 71 -2.46 -12.60 -7.84
C PHE A 71 -2.61 -14.12 -7.88
N GLN A 72 -3.53 -14.58 -8.71
CA GLN A 72 -3.55 -16.00 -9.05
C GLN A 72 -2.27 -16.35 -9.84
N PRO A 73 -1.81 -17.62 -9.83
CA PRO A 73 -0.61 -18.02 -10.56
C PRO A 73 -0.61 -17.58 -12.03
N ASN A 74 -1.78 -17.64 -12.70
CA ASN A 74 -1.92 -17.21 -14.09
C ASN A 74 -1.76 -15.70 -14.30
N ASP A 75 -1.94 -14.89 -13.27
CA ASP A 75 -1.84 -13.43 -13.33
C ASP A 75 -0.49 -12.91 -12.83
N LEU A 76 0.37 -13.79 -12.31
CA LEU A 76 1.75 -13.43 -11.99
C LEU A 76 2.48 -12.95 -13.25
N TYR A 77 3.16 -11.81 -13.14
CA TYR A 77 3.92 -11.19 -14.21
C TYR A 77 3.11 -10.99 -15.51
N LYS A 78 1.78 -10.72 -15.39
CA LYS A 78 0.89 -10.44 -16.51
C LYS A 78 1.36 -9.19 -17.27
N ASN A 79 1.39 -9.29 -18.60
CA ASN A 79 1.92 -8.26 -19.50
C ASN A 79 3.41 -7.94 -19.33
N GLY A 80 4.17 -8.77 -18.61
CA GLY A 80 5.61 -8.61 -18.48
C GLY A 80 6.39 -8.92 -19.76
N LEU A 81 7.57 -8.30 -19.91
CA LEU A 81 8.48 -8.54 -21.03
C LEU A 81 8.93 -10.00 -21.03
N GLN A 82 8.93 -10.66 -22.21
CA GLN A 82 9.30 -12.08 -22.35
C GLN A 82 8.50 -13.02 -21.44
N ARG A 83 7.22 -12.71 -21.22
CA ARG A 83 6.34 -13.53 -20.37
C ARG A 83 6.30 -15.00 -20.79
N ALA A 84 6.48 -15.31 -22.09
CA ALA A 84 6.50 -16.68 -22.60
C ALA A 84 7.53 -17.57 -21.87
N ASP A 85 8.68 -17.02 -21.50
CA ASP A 85 9.74 -17.73 -20.77
C ASP A 85 9.40 -17.95 -19.29
N PHE A 86 8.40 -17.24 -18.77
CA PHE A 86 7.90 -17.37 -17.41
C PHE A 86 6.73 -18.35 -17.30
N LEU A 87 5.99 -18.61 -18.37
CA LEU A 87 4.83 -19.52 -18.37
C LEU A 87 5.16 -20.95 -17.86
N PRO A 88 6.31 -21.56 -18.19
CA PRO A 88 6.68 -22.87 -17.64
C PRO A 88 6.77 -22.86 -16.11
N PHE A 89 7.23 -21.77 -15.50
CA PHE A 89 7.27 -21.63 -14.05
C PHE A 89 5.87 -21.50 -13.44
N ILE A 90 4.98 -20.76 -14.09
CA ILE A 90 3.56 -20.69 -13.68
C ILE A 90 2.92 -22.08 -13.73
N GLN A 91 3.20 -22.85 -14.77
CA GLN A 91 2.71 -24.23 -14.90
C GLN A 91 3.27 -25.12 -13.81
N HIS A 92 4.57 -25.03 -13.53
CA HIS A 92 5.22 -25.75 -12.43
C HIS A 92 4.57 -25.43 -11.06
N ILE A 93 4.30 -24.16 -10.76
CA ILE A 93 3.57 -23.78 -9.52
C ILE A 93 2.22 -24.51 -9.44
N LYS A 94 1.45 -24.53 -10.52
CA LYS A 94 0.10 -25.14 -10.53
C LYS A 94 0.12 -26.66 -10.40
N GLU A 95 1.19 -27.32 -10.85
CA GLU A 95 1.34 -28.77 -10.82
C GLU A 95 1.98 -29.28 -9.52
N SER A 96 2.90 -28.50 -8.95
CA SER A 96 3.74 -28.93 -7.82
C SER A 96 3.31 -28.34 -6.48
N TYR A 97 2.44 -27.33 -6.47
CA TYR A 97 1.99 -26.65 -5.26
C TYR A 97 0.47 -26.69 -5.11
N ASP A 98 0.02 -26.79 -3.86
CA ASP A 98 -1.39 -26.61 -3.53
C ASP A 98 -1.75 -25.11 -3.59
N VAL A 99 -2.48 -24.72 -4.61
CA VAL A 99 -2.96 -23.36 -4.78
C VAL A 99 -4.28 -23.18 -4.04
N ILE A 100 -4.21 -22.58 -2.86
CA ILE A 100 -5.37 -22.30 -2.03
C ILE A 100 -5.86 -20.89 -2.34
N ASN A 101 -7.04 -20.79 -2.91
CA ASN A 101 -7.70 -19.51 -3.06
C ASN A 101 -8.40 -19.17 -1.73
N VAL A 102 -7.90 -18.14 -1.06
CA VAL A 102 -8.59 -17.56 0.10
C VAL A 102 -9.60 -16.55 -0.46
N PRO A 103 -10.88 -16.87 -0.53
CA PRO A 103 -11.87 -15.95 -1.06
C PRO A 103 -11.90 -14.70 -0.19
N SER A 104 -11.44 -13.59 -0.74
CA SER A 104 -11.57 -12.27 -0.10
C SER A 104 -12.90 -11.62 -0.50
N GLU A 105 -13.99 -12.39 -0.52
CA GLU A 105 -15.31 -11.81 -0.74
C GLU A 105 -15.66 -10.78 0.33
N THR A 106 -14.94 -10.83 1.43
CA THR A 106 -15.14 -9.91 2.53
C THR A 106 -13.79 -9.38 2.98
N ASP A 107 -13.37 -8.25 2.44
CA ASP A 107 -12.36 -7.41 3.09
C ASP A 107 -12.97 -6.96 4.44
N TYR A 108 -12.67 -7.70 5.50
CA TYR A 108 -13.18 -7.39 6.85
C TYR A 108 -12.88 -5.95 7.26
N ARG A 109 -11.76 -5.38 6.78
CA ARG A 109 -11.44 -3.96 6.97
C ARG A 109 -12.45 -3.08 6.23
N ARG A 110 -12.79 -3.45 4.99
CA ARG A 110 -13.79 -2.75 4.18
C ARG A 110 -15.19 -2.90 4.76
N LEU A 111 -15.55 -4.07 5.29
CA LEU A 111 -16.82 -4.24 6.02
C LEU A 111 -16.86 -3.40 7.30
N THR A 112 -15.78 -3.39 8.07
CA THR A 112 -15.68 -2.56 9.26
C THR A 112 -15.78 -1.08 8.89
N LEU A 113 -15.12 -0.65 7.82
CA LEU A 113 -15.23 0.71 7.30
C LEU A 113 -16.63 1.02 6.80
N ASN A 114 -17.26 0.13 6.03
CA ASN A 114 -18.62 0.32 5.51
C ASN A 114 -19.69 0.41 6.62
N GLN A 115 -19.41 -0.13 7.80
CA GLN A 115 -20.30 -0.07 8.98
C GLN A 115 -19.89 1.02 9.98
N SER A 116 -18.82 1.76 9.71
CA SER A 116 -18.26 2.75 10.61
C SER A 116 -18.33 4.14 10.01
N LYS A 117 -18.58 5.14 10.86
CA LYS A 117 -18.36 6.54 10.51
C LYS A 117 -16.88 6.71 10.10
N THR A 118 -16.63 7.30 8.95
CA THR A 118 -15.28 7.54 8.41
C THR A 118 -14.95 9.02 8.22
N TYR A 119 -15.89 9.90 8.54
CA TYR A 119 -15.68 11.35 8.64
C TYR A 119 -16.09 11.84 10.02
N PHE A 120 -15.11 12.32 10.79
CA PHE A 120 -15.25 12.77 12.15
C PHE A 120 -15.13 14.29 12.20
N THR A 121 -16.11 14.95 12.80
CA THR A 121 -16.18 16.41 12.95
C THR A 121 -17.18 16.78 14.05
N PRO A 122 -16.99 17.90 14.78
CA PRO A 122 -15.79 18.74 14.82
C PRO A 122 -14.63 18.05 15.52
N ILE A 123 -13.43 18.62 15.49
CA ILE A 123 -12.29 18.14 16.27
C ILE A 123 -12.55 18.44 17.75
N ASN A 124 -12.75 17.40 18.54
CA ASN A 124 -12.86 17.44 19.99
C ASN A 124 -12.44 16.09 20.57
N LYS A 125 -12.38 15.98 21.88
CA LYS A 125 -11.91 14.76 22.56
C LYS A 125 -12.69 13.51 22.16
N ASP A 126 -14.00 13.59 22.05
CA ASP A 126 -14.85 12.44 21.74
C ASP A 126 -14.62 11.95 20.31
N THR A 127 -14.57 12.86 19.33
CA THR A 127 -14.30 12.53 17.93
C THR A 127 -12.87 12.05 17.68
N GLU A 128 -11.90 12.56 18.45
CA GLU A 128 -10.51 12.05 18.42
C GLU A 128 -10.44 10.63 18.99
N GLU A 129 -11.13 10.34 20.07
CA GLU A 129 -11.21 9.00 20.66
C GLU A 129 -11.90 8.01 19.69
N GLU A 130 -13.02 8.39 19.06
CA GLU A 130 -13.70 7.58 18.03
C GLU A 130 -12.79 7.30 16.83
N PHE A 131 -12.13 8.33 16.30
CA PHE A 131 -11.21 8.22 15.18
C PHE A 131 -10.04 7.29 15.49
N ASN A 132 -9.40 7.45 16.64
CA ASN A 132 -8.30 6.59 17.08
C ASN A 132 -8.79 5.16 17.40
N SER A 133 -9.96 4.99 17.97
CA SER A 133 -10.57 3.69 18.21
C SER A 133 -10.79 2.93 16.89
N LEU A 134 -11.27 3.60 15.85
CA LEU A 134 -11.42 2.99 14.54
C LEU A 134 -10.07 2.55 13.96
N PHE A 135 -9.03 3.39 14.05
CA PHE A 135 -7.68 3.02 13.63
C PHE A 135 -7.19 1.76 14.37
N ASN A 136 -7.32 1.75 15.71
CA ASN A 136 -6.86 0.65 16.55
C ASN A 136 -7.61 -0.67 16.30
N ARG A 137 -8.85 -0.63 15.80
CA ARG A 137 -9.60 -1.82 15.38
C ARG A 137 -9.15 -2.39 14.03
N LEU A 138 -8.60 -1.54 13.17
CA LEU A 138 -8.22 -1.89 11.80
C LEU A 138 -6.76 -2.31 11.65
N VAL A 139 -5.93 -2.02 12.65
CA VAL A 139 -4.49 -2.30 12.63
C VAL A 139 -4.05 -3.02 13.89
N ASP A 140 -2.99 -3.80 13.77
CA ASP A 140 -2.31 -4.35 14.95
C ASP A 140 -1.35 -3.28 15.49
N ILE A 141 -1.72 -2.70 16.65
CA ILE A 141 -0.96 -1.61 17.28
C ILE A 141 0.46 -2.05 17.66
N ASN A 142 0.64 -3.35 18.00
CA ASN A 142 1.95 -3.87 18.40
C ASN A 142 2.91 -4.02 17.22
N ASN A 143 2.40 -4.01 15.99
CA ASN A 143 3.15 -4.16 14.75
C ASN A 143 3.12 -2.90 13.87
N LEU A 144 3.01 -1.71 14.50
CA LEU A 144 3.15 -0.46 13.77
C LEU A 144 4.60 -0.27 13.30
N THR A 145 4.75 0.11 12.04
CA THR A 145 6.04 0.34 11.40
C THR A 145 6.11 1.74 10.79
N THR A 146 7.32 2.20 10.55
CA THR A 146 7.57 3.36 9.68
C THR A 146 7.71 2.88 8.24
N LYS A 147 7.16 3.64 7.29
CA LYS A 147 7.27 3.32 5.87
C LYS A 147 7.86 4.48 5.10
N LYS A 148 8.86 4.17 4.29
CA LYS A 148 9.49 5.11 3.36
C LYS A 148 8.95 4.88 1.98
N ILE A 149 8.53 5.94 1.31
CA ILE A 149 8.12 5.93 -0.10
C ILE A 149 9.15 6.74 -0.86
N GLU A 150 9.89 6.07 -1.73
CA GLU A 150 10.86 6.72 -2.61
C GLU A 150 10.16 7.32 -3.82
N ILE A 151 10.35 8.61 -4.05
CA ILE A 151 9.76 9.32 -5.17
C ILE A 151 10.84 10.15 -5.87
N LYS A 152 11.32 9.66 -7.02
CA LYS A 152 12.40 10.28 -7.80
C LYS A 152 13.67 10.47 -6.93
N SER A 153 13.94 11.68 -6.47
CA SER A 153 15.14 12.03 -5.69
C SER A 153 14.86 12.34 -4.22
N ARG A 154 13.69 12.01 -3.71
CA ARG A 154 13.29 12.28 -2.31
C ARG A 154 12.54 11.12 -1.67
N GLU A 155 12.52 11.08 -0.36
CA GLU A 155 11.78 10.09 0.43
C GLU A 155 10.68 10.77 1.25
N ILE A 156 9.51 10.13 1.30
CA ILE A 156 8.43 10.51 2.20
C ILE A 156 8.35 9.45 3.30
N HIS A 157 8.41 9.87 4.55
CA HIS A 157 8.49 8.99 5.70
C HIS A 157 7.17 9.00 6.48
N PHE A 158 6.34 7.99 6.30
CA PHE A 158 5.17 7.77 7.12
C PHE A 158 5.59 7.11 8.45
N ALA A 159 5.39 7.82 9.56
CA ALA A 159 5.83 7.35 10.87
C ALA A 159 4.92 6.27 11.49
N LYS A 160 3.67 6.15 11.03
CA LYS A 160 2.66 5.26 11.63
C LYS A 160 1.93 4.51 10.53
N CYS A 161 2.36 3.28 10.28
CA CYS A 161 1.79 2.40 9.25
C CYS A 161 1.59 0.99 9.80
N SER A 162 0.63 0.27 9.23
CA SER A 162 0.46 -1.17 9.42
C SER A 162 0.01 -1.78 8.09
N ALA A 163 0.84 -2.62 7.50
CA ALA A 163 0.63 -3.17 6.17
C ALA A 163 0.32 -2.06 5.13
N ASN A 164 -0.91 -2.05 4.58
CA ASN A 164 -1.36 -1.08 3.59
C ASN A 164 -2.22 0.06 4.18
N VAL A 165 -2.16 0.29 5.49
CA VAL A 165 -2.83 1.38 6.21
C VAL A 165 -1.81 2.41 6.66
N ALA A 166 -2.04 3.69 6.39
CA ALA A 166 -1.25 4.80 6.88
C ALA A 166 -2.05 5.71 7.80
N TYR A 167 -1.35 6.35 8.72
CA TYR A 167 -1.89 7.40 9.59
C TYR A 167 -0.99 8.62 9.52
N CYS A 168 -1.56 9.77 9.21
CA CYS A 168 -0.81 11.03 9.13
C CYS A 168 -1.68 12.24 9.52
N THR A 169 -1.02 13.37 9.75
CA THR A 169 -1.69 14.67 9.95
C THR A 169 -1.91 15.35 8.60
N PHE A 170 -2.88 16.27 8.54
CA PHE A 170 -3.06 17.16 7.41
C PHE A 170 -1.77 17.96 7.12
N ASP A 171 -1.13 18.48 8.16
CA ASP A 171 0.11 19.24 8.02
C ASP A 171 1.22 18.41 7.36
N PHE A 172 1.40 17.16 7.78
CA PHE A 172 2.37 16.25 7.16
C PHE A 172 2.15 16.06 5.67
N ILE A 173 0.90 15.85 5.24
CA ILE A 173 0.61 15.44 3.86
C ILE A 173 0.30 16.61 2.93
N CYS A 174 -0.21 17.74 3.46
CA CYS A 174 -0.59 18.90 2.66
C CYS A 174 0.32 20.12 2.84
N ASN A 175 1.12 20.21 3.91
CA ASN A 175 2.08 21.30 4.06
C ASN A 175 3.47 20.96 3.47
N ALA A 176 3.79 19.68 3.33
CA ALA A 176 4.98 19.26 2.58
C ALA A 176 4.86 19.64 1.10
N ASN A 177 6.00 19.92 0.45
CA ASN A 177 6.04 20.28 -0.97
C ASN A 177 5.86 19.04 -1.85
N LEU A 178 4.66 18.42 -1.78
CA LEU A 178 4.27 17.26 -2.56
C LEU A 178 3.51 17.69 -3.82
N ALA A 179 3.76 16.96 -4.90
CA ALA A 179 3.12 17.17 -6.20
C ALA A 179 2.15 16.00 -6.51
N HIS A 180 1.41 16.14 -7.60
CA HIS A 180 0.44 15.15 -8.07
C HIS A 180 1.01 13.72 -8.18
N ASP A 181 2.21 13.56 -8.76
CA ASP A 181 2.88 12.26 -8.88
C ASP A 181 3.19 11.63 -7.52
N ASP A 182 3.49 12.46 -6.51
CA ASP A 182 3.79 12.01 -5.15
C ASP A 182 2.53 11.38 -4.52
N TYR A 183 1.39 12.07 -4.67
CA TYR A 183 0.10 11.55 -4.19
C TYR A 183 -0.34 10.28 -4.93
N ALA A 184 -0.05 10.18 -6.23
CA ALA A 184 -0.32 8.96 -6.99
C ALA A 184 0.49 7.77 -6.47
N ASN A 185 1.75 7.98 -6.09
CA ASN A 185 2.58 6.93 -5.48
C ASN A 185 2.10 6.56 -4.07
N ILE A 186 1.73 7.55 -3.24
CA ILE A 186 1.11 7.31 -1.93
C ILE A 186 -0.16 6.48 -2.07
N ALA A 187 -1.04 6.83 -3.02
CA ALA A 187 -2.31 6.13 -3.24
C ALA A 187 -2.14 4.69 -3.76
N LYS A 188 -1.04 4.39 -4.45
CA LYS A 188 -0.69 3.02 -4.86
C LYS A 188 -0.17 2.17 -3.71
N GLU A 189 0.54 2.82 -2.78
CA GLU A 189 1.20 2.14 -1.66
C GLU A 189 0.23 1.77 -0.54
N PHE A 190 -0.79 2.60 -0.31
CA PHE A 190 -1.78 2.40 0.74
C PHE A 190 -3.17 2.13 0.17
N LYS A 191 -3.93 1.29 0.87
CA LYS A 191 -5.35 1.04 0.59
C LYS A 191 -6.29 1.85 1.47
N LEU A 192 -5.75 2.35 2.58
CA LEU A 192 -6.49 3.15 3.56
C LEU A 192 -5.55 4.17 4.20
N ILE A 193 -5.97 5.42 4.23
CA ILE A 193 -5.22 6.49 4.88
C ILE A 193 -6.10 7.20 5.92
N PHE A 194 -5.61 7.29 7.14
CA PHE A 194 -6.16 8.12 8.20
C PHE A 194 -5.51 9.49 8.15
N ILE A 195 -6.32 10.54 8.03
CA ILE A 195 -5.86 11.93 7.99
C ILE A 195 -6.52 12.69 9.12
N GLU A 196 -5.72 13.09 10.10
CA GLU A 196 -6.21 13.87 11.23
C GLU A 196 -5.92 15.36 11.10
N LYS A 197 -6.62 16.16 11.92
CA LYS A 197 -6.39 17.60 12.09
C LYS A 197 -6.51 18.40 10.80
N ILE A 198 -7.52 18.09 9.98
CA ILE A 198 -7.82 18.89 8.81
C ILE A 198 -8.52 20.18 9.26
N PRO A 199 -7.88 21.35 9.06
CA PRO A 199 -8.45 22.63 9.47
C PRO A 199 -9.58 23.04 8.54
N LYS A 200 -10.39 24.00 8.99
CA LYS A 200 -11.24 24.76 8.10
C LYS A 200 -10.34 25.57 7.14
N MET A 201 -10.41 25.28 5.85
CA MET A 201 -9.54 25.90 4.86
C MET A 201 -10.08 27.27 4.44
N THR A 202 -9.40 28.29 4.89
CA THR A 202 -9.59 29.71 4.52
C THR A 202 -8.49 30.15 3.55
N ASN A 203 -8.47 31.41 3.14
CA ASN A 203 -7.47 31.93 2.20
C ASN A 203 -6.01 31.69 2.65
N ASP A 204 -5.75 31.60 3.95
CA ASP A 204 -4.42 31.32 4.51
C ASP A 204 -3.95 29.89 4.19
N TYR A 205 -4.87 28.99 3.85
CA TYR A 205 -4.61 27.59 3.47
C TYR A 205 -4.70 27.35 1.96
N SER A 206 -4.55 28.35 1.12
CA SER A 206 -4.78 28.23 -0.33
C SER A 206 -3.93 27.15 -0.97
N ASP A 207 -2.64 27.10 -0.66
CA ASP A 207 -1.72 26.10 -1.22
C ASP A 207 -1.97 24.69 -0.67
N GLN A 208 -2.23 24.59 0.64
CA GLN A 208 -2.57 23.32 1.28
C GLN A 208 -3.90 22.78 0.75
N CYS A 209 -4.89 23.65 0.50
CA CYS A 209 -6.16 23.26 -0.10
C CYS A 209 -5.97 22.69 -1.52
N ARG A 210 -5.14 23.31 -2.37
CA ARG A 210 -4.81 22.75 -3.70
C ARG A 210 -4.15 21.36 -3.60
N ARG A 211 -3.25 21.18 -2.64
CA ARG A 211 -2.62 19.89 -2.38
C ARG A 211 -3.62 18.88 -1.86
N PHE A 212 -4.53 19.27 -0.98
CA PHE A 212 -5.60 18.42 -0.47
C PHE A 212 -6.55 17.97 -1.60
N ILE A 213 -6.94 18.87 -2.49
CA ILE A 213 -7.71 18.54 -3.71
C ILE A 213 -6.98 17.48 -4.53
N SER A 214 -5.70 17.72 -4.83
CA SER A 214 -4.87 16.77 -5.58
C SER A 214 -4.72 15.42 -4.88
N LEU A 215 -4.54 15.42 -3.57
CA LEU A 215 -4.49 14.20 -2.76
C LEU A 215 -5.79 13.39 -2.89
N ILE A 216 -6.94 14.02 -2.64
CA ILE A 216 -8.25 13.33 -2.71
C ILE A 216 -8.53 12.81 -4.12
N ASP A 217 -8.16 13.57 -5.15
CA ASP A 217 -8.27 13.14 -6.54
C ASP A 217 -7.48 11.83 -6.77
N MET A 218 -6.23 11.77 -6.30
CA MET A 218 -5.39 10.57 -6.46
C MET A 218 -5.85 9.39 -5.62
N LEU A 219 -6.30 9.63 -4.39
CA LEU A 219 -6.87 8.57 -3.55
C LEU A 219 -8.12 7.97 -4.19
N TYR A 220 -9.00 8.80 -4.71
CA TYR A 220 -10.23 8.38 -5.37
C TYR A 220 -9.94 7.54 -6.62
N GLU A 221 -9.08 8.03 -7.52
CA GLU A 221 -8.70 7.35 -8.76
C GLU A 221 -8.03 5.98 -8.53
N ASN A 222 -7.26 5.86 -7.45
CA ASN A 222 -6.59 4.60 -7.08
C ASN A 222 -7.43 3.73 -6.13
N LYS A 223 -8.69 4.08 -5.86
CA LYS A 223 -9.60 3.35 -4.97
C LYS A 223 -9.02 3.15 -3.56
N CYS A 224 -8.26 4.13 -3.10
CA CYS A 224 -7.73 4.18 -1.75
C CYS A 224 -8.79 4.81 -0.84
N SER A 225 -9.18 4.10 0.21
CA SER A 225 -10.14 4.60 1.19
C SER A 225 -9.52 5.66 2.10
N VAL A 226 -10.34 6.54 2.65
CA VAL A 226 -9.88 7.59 3.58
C VAL A 226 -10.76 7.65 4.82
N VAL A 227 -10.13 7.87 5.97
CA VAL A 227 -10.80 8.20 7.23
C VAL A 227 -10.30 9.57 7.66
N ILE A 228 -11.22 10.47 7.96
CA ILE A 228 -10.94 11.90 8.16
C ILE A 228 -11.38 12.36 9.54
N LEU A 229 -10.52 13.15 10.18
CA LEU A 229 -10.86 13.97 11.34
C LEU A 229 -10.62 15.45 10.98
N ALA A 230 -11.70 16.23 10.92
CA ALA A 230 -11.70 17.60 10.43
C ALA A 230 -12.44 18.57 11.37
N GLU A 231 -12.07 19.85 11.32
CA GLU A 231 -12.75 20.90 12.10
C GLU A 231 -14.20 21.08 11.65
N ASN A 232 -14.49 20.97 10.36
CA ASN A 232 -15.79 21.28 9.80
C ASN A 232 -16.35 20.11 8.97
N PRO A 233 -17.70 20.04 8.80
CA PRO A 233 -18.32 19.17 7.81
C PRO A 233 -17.81 19.43 6.40
N ILE A 234 -17.85 18.42 5.53
CA ILE A 234 -17.35 18.50 4.15
C ILE A 234 -17.92 19.72 3.41
N SER A 235 -19.22 20.01 3.59
CA SER A 235 -19.89 21.13 2.94
C SER A 235 -19.37 22.53 3.31
N SER A 236 -18.67 22.65 4.43
CA SER A 236 -18.12 23.91 4.94
C SER A 236 -16.62 23.84 5.23
N LEU A 237 -15.96 22.78 4.78
CA LEU A 237 -14.53 22.55 5.02
C LEU A 237 -13.65 23.56 4.26
N CYS A 238 -14.04 23.99 3.06
CA CYS A 238 -13.31 24.97 2.27
C CYS A 238 -14.15 26.23 2.07
N GLN A 239 -13.55 27.38 2.38
CA GLN A 239 -14.15 28.71 2.21
C GLN A 239 -13.27 29.62 1.34
N ILE A 240 -12.56 29.05 0.37
CA ILE A 240 -11.67 29.76 -0.54
C ILE A 240 -12.41 29.98 -1.86
N SER A 241 -12.79 31.23 -2.14
CA SER A 241 -13.68 31.57 -3.26
C SER A 241 -13.15 31.14 -4.62
N ASN A 242 -11.85 31.27 -4.86
CA ASN A 242 -11.22 30.89 -6.13
C ASN A 242 -11.00 29.38 -6.30
N LEU A 243 -11.23 28.58 -5.26
CA LEU A 243 -11.14 27.12 -5.29
C LEU A 243 -12.50 26.43 -5.12
N SER A 244 -13.59 27.19 -4.96
CA SER A 244 -14.91 26.65 -4.64
C SER A 244 -15.38 25.59 -5.65
N LYS A 245 -15.24 25.85 -6.95
CA LYS A 245 -15.63 24.89 -8.00
C LYS A 245 -14.79 23.61 -8.00
N GLU A 246 -13.48 23.73 -7.78
CA GLU A 246 -12.59 22.58 -7.70
C GLU A 246 -12.90 21.76 -6.45
N PHE A 247 -13.17 22.44 -5.34
CA PHE A 247 -13.50 21.81 -4.08
C PHE A 247 -14.89 21.16 -4.07
N GLU A 248 -15.87 21.63 -4.83
CA GLU A 248 -17.17 20.96 -5.03
C GLU A 248 -16.99 19.51 -5.55
N ARG A 249 -16.11 19.33 -6.53
CA ARG A 249 -15.77 17.99 -7.02
C ARG A 249 -15.10 17.14 -5.93
N THR A 250 -14.16 17.75 -5.21
CA THR A 250 -13.47 17.08 -4.09
C THR A 250 -14.44 16.72 -2.98
N ALA A 251 -15.40 17.59 -2.65
CA ALA A 251 -16.46 17.30 -1.69
C ALA A 251 -17.32 16.12 -2.12
N SER A 252 -17.72 16.05 -3.40
CA SER A 252 -18.47 14.91 -3.93
C SER A 252 -17.69 13.60 -3.79
N ARG A 253 -16.40 13.59 -4.14
CA ARG A 253 -15.51 12.43 -3.96
C ARG A 253 -15.37 12.04 -2.49
N LEU A 254 -15.19 13.00 -1.59
CA LEU A 254 -15.13 12.77 -0.16
C LEU A 254 -16.44 12.14 0.36
N TYR A 255 -17.60 12.62 -0.08
CA TYR A 255 -18.89 12.01 0.25
C TYR A 255 -18.93 10.55 -0.19
N GLU A 256 -18.54 10.24 -1.43
CA GLU A 256 -18.50 8.86 -1.92
C GLU A 256 -17.52 7.97 -1.16
N MET A 257 -16.35 8.53 -0.75
CA MET A 257 -15.31 7.78 -0.05
C MET A 257 -15.61 7.59 1.44
N THR A 258 -16.42 8.45 2.05
CA THR A 258 -16.64 8.51 3.50
C THR A 258 -18.08 8.21 3.94
N ILE A 259 -19.07 8.25 3.05
CA ILE A 259 -20.42 7.85 3.38
C ILE A 259 -20.53 6.33 3.19
N ILE A 260 -21.07 5.69 4.21
CA ILE A 260 -21.48 4.30 4.19
C ILE A 260 -22.42 4.09 2.99
N GLN A 261 -21.98 3.34 2.00
CA GLN A 261 -22.90 2.83 0.99
C GLN A 261 -23.82 1.83 1.69
N SER A 262 -24.94 2.33 2.19
CA SER A 262 -26.08 1.50 2.61
C SER A 262 -26.66 0.91 1.33
N SER A 263 -26.27 -0.29 1.00
CA SER A 263 -26.92 -1.13 -0.01
C SER A 263 -27.61 -2.29 0.67
#